data_3eda856d604b60694443b407417562f8
#
_entry.id   3eda856d604b60694443b407417562f8
#
_cell.length_a   1.000
_cell.length_b   1.000
_cell.length_c   1.000
_cell.angle_alpha   90.00
_cell.angle_beta   90.00
_cell.angle_gamma   90.00
#
_symmetry.space_group_name_H-M   'P 1'
#
loop_
_entity.id
_entity.type
_entity.pdbx_description
1 polymer ?
#
loop_
_entity_poly.entity_id
_entity_poly.type
_entity_poly.pdbx_seq_one_letter_code
_entity_poly.pdbx_strand_id
1 'polypeptide(L)'
;MRFLTAILAIFLLAVPALCADQGYPLPGWVEAPDPAAAVEEAQDGGCFVSYLGPSPKSLNYYLDNNVMSAQVTELLYDCLLSRDPETLEFTPWLASRWSISEDKRTFTFWLDENARWSDGRPVTAEDVLWTCQVLTDPKNLTGPIRYQLQRMEPPVLLPDGGIQFRAKSLHWENLSALGGLMVLPKHAFEHLDFNLVNFDFPIVSGPYRVKEFREGQHLLLEKRSDYWRKNYPACRGIHNFQQLKMRFFEDQQNAFDAFKKGEIDAMRIYTASQWHDLEHQLGAVRNHWIVKQEVHNQEPVGMQGFAMNLRRPLFQDLRVRQALALLLDREFMNRTMMHNQYFLHRSYMEDLYDDQHPCTNPLTPYDPKRAEELLDQAGWLRNPTTGWREKDGTPFAFTFLSRGGSSDKFLAVYGEALKKAGIQMSIAVKDWSAWAKDMDQYDFDMTWAAWGGSLFKDPEQLWSSKEGAQPGSSNITGFANERVDALIEQQKGCFSVQERNEMDRQVDAILAQQFPYILLWNINYTRLLYWNKFGTPPRILGRFGGNPETYWWLDLDRQEELQDAMDSQTPLAAEPERVFWK
;
A
#
# COMPACT_ATOMS: atom_id res chain seq x y z
N MET A 1 -8.99 61.40 -46.44
CA MET A 1 -8.65 61.09 -45.04
C MET A 1 -9.02 59.65 -44.76
N ARG A 2 -8.05 58.74 -44.80
CA ARG A 2 -8.24 57.31 -44.54
C ARG A 2 -7.62 57.01 -43.14
N PHE A 3 -8.43 56.59 -42.17
CA PHE A 3 -7.97 56.10 -40.89
C PHE A 3 -7.58 54.64 -41.05
N LEU A 4 -6.30 54.34 -40.86
CA LEU A 4 -5.82 53.00 -40.65
C LEU A 4 -5.97 52.66 -39.17
N THR A 5 -6.81 51.68 -38.85
CA THR A 5 -6.89 51.08 -37.54
C THR A 5 -5.94 49.90 -37.53
N ALA A 6 -4.83 50.00 -36.77
CA ALA A 6 -3.91 48.92 -36.55
C ALA A 6 -4.49 47.99 -35.45
N ILE A 7 -4.84 46.77 -35.82
CA ILE A 7 -5.21 45.70 -34.88
C ILE A 7 -3.90 45.08 -34.39
N LEU A 8 -3.57 45.32 -33.12
CA LEU A 8 -2.48 44.67 -32.42
C LEU A 8 -2.94 43.25 -32.03
N ALA A 9 -2.58 42.26 -32.83
CA ALA A 9 -2.78 40.84 -32.47
C ALA A 9 -1.76 40.47 -31.39
N ILE A 10 -2.23 40.37 -30.13
CA ILE A 10 -1.48 39.75 -29.03
C ILE A 10 -1.46 38.24 -29.30
N PHE A 11 -0.38 37.74 -29.84
CA PHE A 11 -0.07 36.32 -29.81
C PHE A 11 0.23 35.94 -28.35
N LEU A 12 -0.76 35.45 -27.62
CA LEU A 12 -0.54 34.61 -26.47
C LEU A 12 0.15 33.33 -26.99
N LEU A 13 1.45 33.33 -26.91
CA LEU A 13 2.21 32.08 -26.93
C LEU A 13 1.71 31.25 -25.73
N ALA A 14 0.75 30.36 -26.00
CA ALA A 14 0.51 29.24 -25.11
C ALA A 14 1.82 28.45 -25.07
N VAL A 15 2.61 28.67 -24.01
CA VAL A 15 3.66 27.76 -23.62
C VAL A 15 2.90 26.44 -23.42
N PRO A 16 3.19 25.36 -24.17
CA PRO A 16 2.62 24.08 -23.84
C PRO A 16 3.03 23.85 -22.38
N ALA A 17 2.05 23.64 -21.50
CA ALA A 17 2.31 23.07 -20.20
C ALA A 17 3.05 21.76 -20.53
N LEU A 18 4.37 21.77 -20.40
CA LEU A 18 5.15 20.55 -20.31
C LEU A 18 4.45 19.77 -19.23
N CYS A 19 3.82 18.66 -19.58
CA CYS A 19 3.36 17.68 -18.62
C CYS A 19 4.59 17.40 -17.76
N ALA A 20 4.65 18.00 -16.57
CA ALA A 20 5.64 17.65 -15.58
C ALA A 20 5.48 16.15 -15.36
N ASP A 21 6.54 15.40 -15.59
CA ASP A 21 6.56 13.97 -15.30
C ASP A 21 6.05 13.80 -13.88
N GLN A 22 4.88 13.19 -13.72
CA GLN A 22 4.25 13.07 -12.42
C GLN A 22 5.25 12.43 -11.46
N GLY A 23 5.67 13.19 -10.48
CA GLY A 23 6.46 12.71 -9.38
C GLY A 23 7.99 12.87 -9.44
N TYR A 24 8.57 13.51 -10.47
CA TYR A 24 10.01 13.82 -10.47
C TYR A 24 10.29 15.23 -10.99
N PRO A 25 10.75 16.17 -10.16
CA PRO A 25 10.99 17.55 -10.57
C PRO A 25 12.13 17.67 -11.58
N LEU A 26 12.11 18.73 -12.36
CA LEU A 26 13.15 19.04 -13.32
C LEU A 26 14.51 19.26 -12.62
N PRO A 27 15.64 18.99 -13.28
CA PRO A 27 16.96 19.30 -12.75
C PRO A 27 17.11 20.80 -12.40
N GLY A 28 17.93 21.08 -11.40
CA GLY A 28 18.15 22.42 -10.89
C GLY A 28 17.55 22.64 -9.51
N TRP A 29 17.52 23.90 -9.09
CA TRP A 29 16.94 24.25 -7.81
C TRP A 29 15.40 24.22 -7.88
N VAL A 30 14.76 23.55 -6.90
CA VAL A 30 13.30 23.39 -6.86
C VAL A 30 12.74 24.07 -5.61
N GLU A 31 11.75 24.92 -5.80
CA GLU A 31 10.92 25.50 -4.74
C GLU A 31 9.46 25.31 -5.14
N ALA A 32 8.74 24.48 -4.42
CA ALA A 32 7.34 24.25 -4.66
C ALA A 32 6.48 25.01 -3.63
N PRO A 33 5.34 25.59 -4.02
CA PRO A 33 4.42 26.17 -3.07
C PRO A 33 3.85 25.09 -2.15
N ASP A 34 3.52 25.49 -0.93
CA ASP A 34 2.88 24.62 0.04
C ASP A 34 1.37 24.47 -0.31
N PRO A 35 0.91 23.31 -0.75
CA PRO A 35 -0.47 23.15 -1.22
C PRO A 35 -1.47 23.25 -0.07
N ALA A 36 -2.64 23.81 -0.35
CA ALA A 36 -3.74 23.83 0.61
C ALA A 36 -4.50 22.49 0.58
N ALA A 37 -4.47 21.77 1.70
CA ALA A 37 -5.29 20.57 1.92
C ALA A 37 -6.51 20.85 2.82
N ALA A 38 -6.84 22.13 3.06
CA ALA A 38 -7.84 22.52 4.03
C ALA A 38 -9.26 22.18 3.60
N VAL A 39 -10.03 21.68 4.55
CA VAL A 39 -11.49 21.59 4.51
C VAL A 39 -12.03 22.69 5.43
N GLU A 40 -12.73 23.68 4.90
CA GLU A 40 -13.15 24.87 5.64
C GLU A 40 -14.07 24.55 6.81
N GLU A 41 -14.91 23.54 6.70
CA GLU A 41 -15.85 23.09 7.71
C GLU A 41 -15.19 22.26 8.83
N ALA A 42 -13.95 21.87 8.66
CA ALA A 42 -13.26 21.01 9.62
C ALA A 42 -13.08 21.71 10.97
N GLN A 43 -13.42 21.01 12.05
CA GLN A 43 -13.35 21.49 13.43
C GLN A 43 -12.35 20.66 14.23
N ASP A 44 -11.52 21.35 15.01
CA ASP A 44 -10.57 20.70 15.92
C ASP A 44 -11.30 20.17 17.16
N GLY A 45 -11.03 18.90 17.52
CA GLY A 45 -11.55 18.35 18.78
C GLY A 45 -11.84 16.85 18.75
N GLY A 46 -12.32 16.35 19.87
CA GLY A 46 -12.76 14.96 20.00
C GLY A 46 -11.65 13.90 19.96
N CYS A 47 -12.11 12.66 19.97
CA CYS A 47 -11.27 11.48 19.89
C CYS A 47 -11.77 10.60 18.74
N PHE A 48 -10.86 10.12 17.92
CA PHE A 48 -11.16 9.12 16.90
C PHE A 48 -10.60 7.76 17.32
N VAL A 49 -11.42 6.73 17.29
CA VAL A 49 -11.03 5.37 17.68
C VAL A 49 -10.97 4.47 16.47
N SER A 50 -9.79 3.98 16.14
CA SER A 50 -9.56 3.06 15.01
C SER A 50 -9.08 1.69 15.47
N TYR A 51 -9.16 0.73 14.54
CA TYR A 51 -8.54 -0.58 14.64
C TYR A 51 -7.22 -0.56 13.90
N LEU A 52 -6.11 -0.82 14.60
CA LEU A 52 -4.77 -0.81 14.00
C LEU A 52 -4.30 -2.21 13.55
N GLY A 53 -4.85 -3.27 14.11
CA GLY A 53 -4.40 -4.64 13.89
C GLY A 53 -4.05 -5.36 15.20
N PRO A 54 -3.29 -6.46 15.17
CA PRO A 54 -2.74 -7.07 16.37
C PRO A 54 -1.71 -6.16 17.04
N SER A 55 -1.41 -6.43 18.31
CA SER A 55 -0.42 -5.63 19.04
C SER A 55 0.95 -5.67 18.34
N PRO A 56 1.54 -4.51 17.97
CA PRO A 56 2.79 -4.48 17.24
C PRO A 56 3.98 -4.88 18.14
N LYS A 57 5.04 -5.41 17.54
CA LYS A 57 6.31 -5.65 18.21
C LYS A 57 7.10 -4.37 18.46
N SER A 58 6.90 -3.39 17.62
CA SER A 58 7.48 -2.06 17.70
C SER A 58 6.57 -1.04 17.00
N LEU A 59 6.52 0.18 17.50
CA LEU A 59 5.93 1.33 16.80
C LEU A 59 6.98 2.08 15.95
N ASN A 60 8.24 1.65 16.02
CA ASN A 60 9.33 2.22 15.23
C ASN A 60 9.35 1.58 13.84
N TYR A 61 8.90 2.30 12.84
CA TYR A 61 8.87 1.87 11.45
C TYR A 61 10.25 1.38 10.93
N TYR A 62 11.32 1.95 11.43
CA TYR A 62 12.67 1.57 11.00
C TYR A 62 13.13 0.20 11.55
N LEU A 63 12.54 -0.26 12.65
CA LEU A 63 12.81 -1.57 13.24
C LEU A 63 11.77 -2.62 12.88
N ASP A 64 10.53 -2.19 12.68
CA ASP A 64 9.39 -3.06 12.31
C ASP A 64 8.67 -2.44 11.10
N ASN A 65 9.21 -2.71 9.91
CA ASN A 65 8.72 -2.13 8.64
C ASN A 65 7.40 -2.80 8.23
N ASN A 66 6.30 -2.31 8.76
CA ASN A 66 4.95 -2.72 8.39
C ASN A 66 3.99 -1.50 8.33
N VAL A 67 2.80 -1.72 7.79
CA VAL A 67 1.80 -0.66 7.59
C VAL A 67 1.37 0.01 8.91
N MET A 68 1.28 -0.75 10.00
CA MET A 68 0.85 -0.22 11.30
C MET A 68 1.90 0.72 11.90
N SER A 69 3.17 0.30 11.91
CA SER A 69 4.27 1.13 12.42
C SER A 69 4.51 2.35 11.53
N ALA A 70 4.35 2.23 10.20
CA ALA A 70 4.40 3.36 9.28
C ALA A 70 3.34 4.41 9.62
N GLN A 71 2.07 4.02 9.74
CA GLN A 71 0.95 4.90 10.07
C GLN A 71 1.17 5.66 11.39
N VAL A 72 1.72 5.00 12.40
CA VAL A 72 2.04 5.65 13.67
C VAL A 72 3.23 6.60 13.52
N THR A 73 4.32 6.14 12.91
CA THR A 73 5.55 6.93 12.79
C THR A 73 5.34 8.21 11.97
N GLU A 74 4.51 8.16 10.90
CA GLU A 74 4.12 9.33 10.10
C GLU A 74 3.36 10.40 10.90
N LEU A 75 2.67 10.02 11.96
CA LEU A 75 2.01 10.97 12.87
C LEU A 75 2.97 11.57 13.89
N LEU A 76 4.10 10.90 14.17
CA LEU A 76 5.09 11.31 15.17
C LEU A 76 6.26 12.09 14.56
N TYR A 77 6.67 11.78 13.33
CA TYR A 77 7.86 12.34 12.71
C TYR A 77 7.59 12.85 11.30
N ASP A 78 8.04 14.07 11.05
CA ASP A 78 7.99 14.67 9.72
C ASP A 78 9.11 14.11 8.82
N CYS A 79 8.82 13.96 7.52
CA CYS A 79 9.79 13.61 6.48
C CYS A 79 10.38 14.86 5.82
N LEU A 80 11.41 14.69 4.99
CA LEU A 80 12.04 15.83 4.29
C LEU A 80 11.08 16.48 3.29
N LEU A 81 10.38 15.69 2.48
CA LEU A 81 9.39 16.15 1.50
C LEU A 81 8.10 15.35 1.67
N SER A 82 6.98 15.96 1.37
CA SER A 82 5.70 15.29 1.22
C SER A 82 5.30 15.20 -0.26
N ARG A 83 4.13 14.67 -0.53
CA ARG A 83 3.49 14.72 -1.85
C ARG A 83 2.14 15.38 -1.75
N ASP A 84 1.82 16.16 -2.76
CA ASP A 84 0.47 16.66 -2.93
C ASP A 84 -0.50 15.49 -3.07
N PRO A 85 -1.58 15.42 -2.28
CA PRO A 85 -2.48 14.27 -2.26
C PRO A 85 -3.35 14.13 -3.52
N GLU A 86 -3.36 15.14 -4.40
CA GLU A 86 -4.13 15.11 -5.66
C GLU A 86 -3.24 14.97 -6.89
N THR A 87 -2.07 15.62 -6.91
CA THR A 87 -1.19 15.65 -8.08
C THR A 87 -0.01 14.68 -7.97
N LEU A 88 0.32 14.22 -6.76
CA LEU A 88 1.49 13.41 -6.40
C LEU A 88 2.84 14.12 -6.63
N GLU A 89 2.82 15.42 -6.90
CA GLU A 89 4.04 16.22 -6.98
C GLU A 89 4.69 16.36 -5.60
N PHE A 90 6.01 16.48 -5.59
CA PHE A 90 6.72 16.74 -4.33
C PHE A 90 6.41 18.14 -3.81
N THR A 91 6.16 18.22 -2.51
CA THR A 91 5.88 19.46 -1.80
C THR A 91 6.84 19.63 -0.62
N PRO A 92 7.13 20.86 -0.22
CA PRO A 92 7.93 21.14 0.97
C PRO A 92 7.32 20.49 2.21
N TRP A 93 8.20 19.93 3.09
CA TRP A 93 7.78 19.48 4.42
C TRP A 93 8.81 19.94 5.46
N LEU A 94 9.70 19.06 5.99
CA LEU A 94 10.84 19.55 6.79
C LEU A 94 11.83 20.35 5.93
N ALA A 95 12.04 19.95 4.68
CA ALA A 95 12.79 20.74 3.73
C ALA A 95 11.87 21.76 3.08
N SER A 96 12.14 23.06 3.28
CA SER A 96 11.43 24.16 2.62
C SER A 96 11.79 24.28 1.14
N ARG A 97 12.99 23.81 0.76
CA ARG A 97 13.50 23.81 -0.62
C ARG A 97 14.49 22.67 -0.84
N TRP A 98 14.65 22.29 -2.11
CA TRP A 98 15.62 21.28 -2.53
C TRP A 98 16.13 21.54 -3.95
N SER A 99 17.24 20.91 -4.31
CA SER A 99 17.76 20.93 -5.67
C SER A 99 18.18 19.55 -6.14
N ILE A 100 18.16 19.35 -7.44
CA ILE A 100 18.59 18.14 -8.12
C ILE A 100 19.58 18.53 -9.20
N SER A 101 20.74 17.86 -9.26
CA SER A 101 21.75 18.08 -10.32
C SER A 101 21.25 17.60 -11.70
N GLU A 102 21.85 18.12 -12.77
CA GLU A 102 21.51 17.73 -14.14
C GLU A 102 21.68 16.22 -14.39
N ASP A 103 22.70 15.60 -13.76
CA ASP A 103 22.93 14.16 -13.84
C ASP A 103 21.96 13.33 -12.97
N LYS A 104 21.02 14.01 -12.28
CA LYS A 104 19.99 13.41 -11.39
C LYS A 104 20.56 12.51 -10.29
N ARG A 105 21.81 12.76 -9.88
CA ARG A 105 22.50 11.95 -8.88
C ARG A 105 22.82 12.70 -7.59
N THR A 106 22.75 14.05 -7.59
CA THR A 106 23.01 14.86 -6.40
C THR A 106 21.73 15.57 -5.99
N PHE A 107 21.37 15.40 -4.73
CA PHE A 107 20.14 15.93 -4.12
C PHE A 107 20.56 16.77 -2.91
N THR A 108 20.10 18.03 -2.85
CA THR A 108 20.41 18.91 -1.72
C THR A 108 19.12 19.43 -1.11
N PHE A 109 19.03 19.39 0.21
CA PHE A 109 17.86 19.82 0.97
C PHE A 109 18.25 20.91 1.95
N TRP A 110 17.40 21.94 2.10
CA TRP A 110 17.51 22.99 3.10
C TRP A 110 16.25 22.94 3.96
N LEU A 111 16.44 22.76 5.27
CA LEU A 111 15.33 22.62 6.20
C LEU A 111 14.63 23.97 6.43
N ASP A 112 13.37 23.91 6.81
CA ASP A 112 12.59 25.08 7.22
C ASP A 112 13.17 25.63 8.54
N GLU A 113 13.45 26.91 8.58
CA GLU A 113 13.99 27.58 9.77
C GLU A 113 13.03 27.58 10.97
N ASN A 114 11.73 27.35 10.71
CA ASN A 114 10.70 27.23 11.76
C ASN A 114 10.53 25.79 12.26
N ALA A 115 11.14 24.79 11.62
CA ALA A 115 11.00 23.38 12.02
C ALA A 115 11.53 23.16 13.44
N ARG A 116 10.68 22.57 14.32
CA ARG A 116 10.96 22.38 15.75
C ARG A 116 10.56 20.99 16.21
N TRP A 117 11.40 20.45 17.05
CA TRP A 117 11.05 19.31 17.90
C TRP A 117 10.03 19.70 18.98
N SER A 118 9.41 18.71 19.61
CA SER A 118 8.42 18.93 20.67
C SER A 118 9.01 19.51 21.97
N ASP A 119 10.33 19.56 22.12
CA ASP A 119 11.03 20.24 23.20
C ASP A 119 11.43 21.69 22.85
N GLY A 120 11.04 22.17 21.66
CA GLY A 120 11.31 23.52 21.15
C GLY A 120 12.66 23.69 20.45
N ARG A 121 13.54 22.69 20.45
CA ARG A 121 14.81 22.75 19.71
C ARG A 121 14.56 22.74 18.20
N PRO A 122 15.42 23.41 17.40
CA PRO A 122 15.33 23.37 15.95
C PRO A 122 15.61 21.96 15.43
N VAL A 123 14.90 21.56 14.37
CA VAL A 123 15.29 20.41 13.54
C VAL A 123 16.41 20.85 12.63
N THR A 124 17.49 20.11 12.59
CA THR A 124 18.73 20.51 11.89
C THR A 124 19.20 19.50 10.86
N ALA A 125 20.05 19.92 9.93
CA ALA A 125 20.70 19.03 8.99
C ALA A 125 21.58 17.95 9.69
N GLU A 126 22.04 18.22 10.94
CA GLU A 126 22.74 17.23 11.75
C GLU A 126 21.82 16.08 12.20
N ASP A 127 20.54 16.37 12.47
CA ASP A 127 19.55 15.33 12.80
C ASP A 127 19.33 14.41 11.56
N VAL A 128 19.27 14.99 10.37
CA VAL A 128 19.17 14.22 9.11
C VAL A 128 20.41 13.36 8.89
N LEU A 129 21.61 13.95 9.05
CA LEU A 129 22.87 13.21 8.94
C LEU A 129 22.93 12.04 9.92
N TRP A 130 22.58 12.28 11.19
CA TRP A 130 22.56 11.26 12.23
C TRP A 130 21.52 10.18 11.95
N THR A 131 20.33 10.56 11.48
CA THR A 131 19.30 9.60 11.05
C THR A 131 19.85 8.66 9.98
N CYS A 132 20.53 9.17 8.96
CA CYS A 132 21.14 8.32 7.94
C CYS A 132 22.21 7.40 8.53
N GLN A 133 23.03 7.90 9.45
CA GLN A 133 24.08 7.11 10.10
C GLN A 133 23.50 5.95 10.91
N VAL A 134 22.49 6.20 11.75
CA VAL A 134 21.87 5.15 12.56
C VAL A 134 21.16 4.12 11.70
N LEU A 135 20.49 4.54 10.63
CA LEU A 135 19.78 3.63 9.73
C LEU A 135 20.72 2.79 8.86
N THR A 136 21.93 3.27 8.57
CA THR A 136 22.91 2.53 7.78
C THR A 136 23.92 1.75 8.62
N ASP A 137 23.95 1.95 9.94
CA ASP A 137 24.82 1.17 10.86
C ASP A 137 24.43 -0.32 10.79
N PRO A 138 25.37 -1.21 10.45
CA PRO A 138 25.11 -2.66 10.38
C PRO A 138 24.71 -3.29 11.71
N LYS A 139 24.92 -2.63 12.85
CA LYS A 139 24.50 -3.09 14.17
C LYS A 139 22.99 -2.97 14.38
N ASN A 140 22.31 -2.08 13.66
CA ASN A 140 20.90 -1.81 13.83
C ASN A 140 20.04 -2.72 12.95
N LEU A 141 18.84 -3.07 13.40
CA LEU A 141 17.93 -3.99 12.71
C LEU A 141 17.07 -3.26 11.65
N THR A 142 17.68 -2.40 10.87
CA THR A 142 17.06 -1.48 9.90
C THR A 142 17.14 -1.98 8.45
N GLY A 143 17.14 -3.30 8.24
CA GLY A 143 17.44 -3.95 6.97
C GLY A 143 16.82 -3.34 5.71
N PRO A 144 15.49 -3.20 5.60
CA PRO A 144 14.84 -2.69 4.39
C PRO A 144 15.25 -1.26 4.03
N ILE A 145 15.24 -0.33 5.01
CA ILE A 145 15.60 1.06 4.77
C ILE A 145 17.10 1.24 4.55
N ARG A 146 17.91 0.42 5.22
CA ARG A 146 19.37 0.39 4.99
C ARG A 146 19.68 0.08 3.53
N TYR A 147 19.00 -0.89 2.94
CA TYR A 147 19.19 -1.25 1.53
C TYR A 147 18.94 -0.06 0.59
N GLN A 148 17.88 0.71 0.86
CA GLN A 148 17.57 1.92 0.08
C GLN A 148 18.65 3.00 0.26
N LEU A 149 19.04 3.29 1.50
CA LEU A 149 20.03 4.32 1.80
C LEU A 149 21.45 3.94 1.35
N GLN A 150 21.78 2.66 1.25
CA GLN A 150 23.05 2.19 0.71
C GLN A 150 23.25 2.51 -0.78
N ARG A 151 22.18 2.87 -1.50
CA ARG A 151 22.27 3.43 -2.87
C ARG A 151 22.93 4.83 -2.87
N MET A 152 23.01 5.50 -1.72
CA MET A 152 23.65 6.81 -1.54
C MET A 152 25.06 6.66 -0.99
N GLU A 153 25.90 7.65 -1.30
CA GLU A 153 27.10 7.93 -0.55
C GLU A 153 26.74 8.57 0.80
N PRO A 154 27.62 8.55 1.81
CA PRO A 154 27.34 9.26 3.05
C PRO A 154 27.01 10.73 2.78
N PRO A 155 25.93 11.27 3.37
CA PRO A 155 25.54 12.66 3.13
C PRO A 155 26.55 13.66 3.73
N VAL A 156 26.59 14.85 3.14
CA VAL A 156 27.53 15.92 3.49
C VAL A 156 26.76 17.16 3.92
N LEU A 157 27.15 17.75 5.05
CA LEU A 157 26.66 19.06 5.49
C LEU A 157 27.34 20.17 4.69
N LEU A 158 26.56 21.12 4.19
CA LEU A 158 27.05 22.27 3.46
C LEU A 158 27.21 23.50 4.37
N PRO A 159 28.14 24.45 4.02
CA PRO A 159 28.34 25.64 4.83
C PRO A 159 27.12 26.56 4.95
N ASP A 160 26.17 26.48 4.02
CA ASP A 160 24.92 27.24 3.99
C ASP A 160 23.77 26.58 4.75
N GLY A 161 24.06 25.52 5.50
CA GLY A 161 23.07 24.78 6.31
C GLY A 161 22.33 23.69 5.54
N GLY A 162 22.64 23.48 4.25
CA GLY A 162 22.06 22.39 3.46
C GLY A 162 22.68 21.04 3.80
N ILE A 163 21.94 19.98 3.47
CA ILE A 163 22.47 18.61 3.46
C ILE A 163 22.40 18.04 2.05
N GLN A 164 23.52 17.48 1.60
CA GLN A 164 23.67 16.96 0.23
C GLN A 164 23.87 15.45 0.23
N PHE A 165 23.12 14.79 -0.62
CA PHE A 165 23.20 13.35 -0.91
C PHE A 165 23.70 13.13 -2.33
N ARG A 166 24.57 12.15 -2.53
CA ARG A 166 24.99 11.71 -3.85
C ARG A 166 24.62 10.23 -4.06
N ALA A 167 23.87 9.96 -5.11
CA ALA A 167 23.51 8.60 -5.47
C ALA A 167 24.66 7.88 -6.18
N LYS A 168 24.96 6.64 -5.79
CA LYS A 168 25.95 5.76 -6.43
C LYS A 168 25.51 5.33 -7.82
N SER A 169 24.18 5.21 -8.03
CA SER A 169 23.59 4.86 -9.31
C SER A 169 22.38 5.74 -9.62
N LEU A 170 22.10 5.88 -10.91
CA LEU A 170 20.89 6.56 -11.36
C LEU A 170 19.68 5.68 -11.06
N HIS A 171 18.69 6.23 -10.35
CA HIS A 171 17.43 5.54 -10.05
C HIS A 171 16.33 6.58 -9.81
N TRP A 172 15.18 6.39 -10.45
CA TRP A 172 14.06 7.32 -10.35
C TRP A 172 13.49 7.44 -8.91
N GLU A 173 13.62 6.38 -8.11
CA GLU A 173 13.16 6.40 -6.71
C GLU A 173 14.05 7.19 -5.75
N ASN A 174 15.27 7.57 -6.14
CA ASN A 174 16.23 8.19 -5.22
C ASN A 174 15.65 9.40 -4.50
N LEU A 175 14.94 10.28 -5.23
CA LEU A 175 14.29 11.44 -4.60
C LEU A 175 13.17 11.03 -3.65
N SER A 176 12.36 10.03 -4.01
CA SER A 176 11.28 9.53 -3.15
C SER A 176 11.82 8.93 -1.85
N ALA A 177 12.88 8.15 -1.94
CA ALA A 177 13.52 7.53 -0.77
C ALA A 177 14.11 8.57 0.19
N LEU A 178 14.76 9.61 -0.37
CA LEU A 178 15.30 10.70 0.44
C LEU A 178 14.19 11.62 0.98
N GLY A 179 13.23 12.00 0.13
CA GLY A 179 12.12 12.87 0.51
C GLY A 179 11.24 12.27 1.60
N GLY A 180 10.97 10.96 1.52
CA GLY A 180 10.20 10.23 2.52
C GLY A 180 10.97 9.84 3.79
N LEU A 181 12.23 10.25 3.94
CA LEU A 181 13.00 9.97 5.14
C LEU A 181 12.42 10.73 6.34
N MET A 182 11.81 10.03 7.28
CA MET A 182 11.37 10.59 8.56
C MET A 182 12.58 10.86 9.44
N VAL A 183 12.77 12.13 9.81
CA VAL A 183 13.95 12.58 10.56
C VAL A 183 13.77 12.30 12.04
N LEU A 184 14.81 11.77 12.68
CA LEU A 184 14.81 11.42 14.11
C LEU A 184 15.65 12.43 14.92
N PRO A 185 15.25 12.75 16.17
CA PRO A 185 15.96 13.68 17.02
C PRO A 185 17.27 13.08 17.56
N LYS A 186 18.41 13.48 17.00
CA LYS A 186 19.74 13.03 17.43
C LYS A 186 19.90 13.11 18.94
N HIS A 187 19.60 14.27 19.53
CA HIS A 187 19.79 14.53 20.95
C HIS A 187 18.97 13.66 21.90
N ALA A 188 17.87 13.07 21.38
CA ALA A 188 17.02 12.18 22.18
C ALA A 188 17.50 10.72 22.11
N PHE A 189 18.10 10.30 20.98
CA PHE A 189 18.39 8.88 20.73
C PHE A 189 19.88 8.52 20.61
N GLU A 190 20.79 9.49 20.45
CA GLU A 190 22.20 9.20 20.21
C GLU A 190 22.91 8.41 21.34
N HIS A 191 22.35 8.43 22.54
CA HIS A 191 22.88 7.74 23.71
C HIS A 191 22.18 6.40 24.00
N LEU A 192 21.18 6.03 23.18
CA LEU A 192 20.39 4.82 23.35
C LEU A 192 20.86 3.72 22.37
N ASP A 193 20.62 2.47 22.74
CA ASP A 193 20.63 1.40 21.76
C ASP A 193 19.38 1.53 20.88
N PHE A 194 19.58 1.89 19.62
CA PHE A 194 18.48 2.14 18.69
C PHE A 194 17.57 0.91 18.51
N ASN A 195 18.09 -0.30 18.62
CA ASN A 195 17.31 -1.53 18.54
C ASN A 195 16.31 -1.72 19.69
N LEU A 196 16.43 -0.93 20.75
CA LEU A 196 15.50 -0.93 21.89
C LEU A 196 14.49 0.22 21.83
N VAL A 197 14.56 1.12 20.86
CA VAL A 197 13.62 2.22 20.66
C VAL A 197 12.35 1.71 20.00
N ASN A 198 11.46 1.08 20.76
CA ASN A 198 10.28 0.40 20.23
C ASN A 198 8.97 1.13 20.48
N PHE A 199 8.78 1.72 21.66
CA PHE A 199 7.50 2.29 22.08
C PHE A 199 7.63 3.66 22.74
N ASP A 200 8.83 4.09 23.07
CA ASP A 200 9.11 5.36 23.75
C ASP A 200 9.69 6.37 22.76
N PHE A 201 8.91 7.41 22.47
CA PHE A 201 9.24 8.49 21.56
C PHE A 201 9.04 9.83 22.26
N PRO A 202 9.96 10.21 23.17
CA PRO A 202 9.78 11.37 24.05
C PRO A 202 9.82 12.71 23.29
N ILE A 203 10.56 12.76 22.17
CA ILE A 203 10.74 13.95 21.34
C ILE A 203 10.29 13.62 19.92
N VAL A 204 9.36 14.41 19.38
CA VAL A 204 8.75 14.21 18.06
C VAL A 204 8.71 15.53 17.29
N SER A 205 8.66 15.48 15.95
CA SER A 205 8.45 16.64 15.08
C SER A 205 7.02 16.76 14.57
N GLY A 206 6.32 15.64 14.42
CA GLY A 206 5.00 15.55 13.81
C GLY A 206 3.84 16.11 14.62
N PRO A 207 2.60 16.04 14.09
CA PRO A 207 1.41 16.65 14.68
C PRO A 207 0.92 15.97 15.98
N TYR A 208 1.32 14.74 16.23
CA TYR A 208 0.94 13.97 17.41
C TYR A 208 2.15 13.53 18.24
N ARG A 209 1.87 13.16 19.50
CA ARG A 209 2.82 12.49 20.39
C ARG A 209 2.14 11.30 21.07
N VAL A 210 2.92 10.32 21.49
CA VAL A 210 2.42 9.20 22.29
C VAL A 210 2.02 9.73 23.67
N LYS A 211 0.74 9.54 24.02
CA LYS A 211 0.22 9.83 25.36
C LYS A 211 0.23 8.60 26.24
N GLU A 212 -0.14 7.46 25.68
CA GLU A 212 -0.20 6.19 26.39
C GLU A 212 -0.04 5.02 25.39
N PHE A 213 0.76 4.04 25.76
CA PHE A 213 0.80 2.74 25.10
C PHE A 213 0.48 1.65 26.11
N ARG A 214 -0.53 0.83 25.83
CA ARG A 214 -0.90 -0.35 26.61
C ARG A 214 -0.81 -1.58 25.72
N GLU A 215 0.23 -2.36 25.96
CA GLU A 215 0.47 -3.60 25.20
C GLU A 215 -0.79 -4.47 25.16
N GLY A 216 -1.11 -5.01 24.00
CA GLY A 216 -2.28 -5.85 23.75
C GLY A 216 -3.63 -5.13 23.81
N GLN A 217 -3.68 -3.82 24.10
CA GLN A 217 -4.93 -3.08 24.26
C GLN A 217 -5.06 -1.91 23.28
N HIS A 218 -4.21 -0.89 23.42
CA HIS A 218 -4.29 0.30 22.56
C HIS A 218 -3.04 1.19 22.64
N LEU A 219 -2.90 2.01 21.59
CA LEU A 219 -2.07 3.20 21.55
C LEU A 219 -2.98 4.43 21.60
N LEU A 220 -2.67 5.40 22.45
CA LEU A 220 -3.33 6.70 22.51
C LEU A 220 -2.33 7.78 22.10
N LEU A 221 -2.62 8.48 21.04
CA LEU A 221 -1.90 9.66 20.58
C LEU A 221 -2.66 10.93 20.99
N GLU A 222 -1.92 12.00 21.26
CA GLU A 222 -2.46 13.32 21.59
C GLU A 222 -1.92 14.37 20.61
N LYS A 223 -2.83 15.18 20.03
CA LYS A 223 -2.48 16.28 19.12
C LYS A 223 -1.65 17.32 19.85
N ARG A 224 -0.59 17.79 19.19
CA ARG A 224 0.30 18.80 19.71
C ARG A 224 -0.21 20.20 19.37
N SER A 225 -0.45 21.01 20.40
CA SER A 225 -0.80 22.43 20.23
C SER A 225 0.38 23.29 19.76
N ASP A 226 1.60 22.81 19.97
CA ASP A 226 2.88 23.44 19.61
C ASP A 226 3.48 22.91 18.30
N TYR A 227 2.73 22.14 17.53
CA TYR A 227 3.21 21.64 16.23
C TYR A 227 3.64 22.81 15.34
N TRP A 228 4.89 22.79 14.92
CA TRP A 228 5.54 23.91 14.24
C TRP A 228 4.86 24.27 12.90
N ARG A 229 4.29 23.28 12.22
CA ARG A 229 3.70 23.41 10.88
C ARG A 229 2.19 23.66 10.90
N LYS A 230 1.53 23.68 12.06
CA LYS A 230 0.04 23.74 12.18
C LYS A 230 -0.65 24.89 11.43
N ASN A 231 0.07 26.00 11.18
CA ASN A 231 -0.48 27.18 10.49
C ASN A 231 -0.14 27.21 8.99
N TYR A 232 0.62 26.24 8.49
CA TYR A 232 0.91 26.15 7.05
C TYR A 232 -0.33 25.70 6.27
N PRO A 233 -0.50 26.18 5.02
CA PRO A 233 -1.70 25.86 4.22
C PRO A 233 -1.97 24.36 4.12
N ALA A 234 -0.93 23.55 3.89
CA ALA A 234 -1.04 22.09 3.77
C ALA A 234 -1.51 21.37 5.04
N CYS A 235 -1.47 22.03 6.21
CA CYS A 235 -1.85 21.46 7.50
C CYS A 235 -3.20 21.96 8.01
N ARG A 236 -3.87 22.87 7.29
CA ARG A 236 -5.19 23.38 7.68
C ARG A 236 -6.27 22.35 7.32
N GLY A 237 -7.19 22.10 8.26
CA GLY A 237 -8.30 21.17 8.05
C GLY A 237 -7.89 19.69 7.95
N ILE A 238 -6.67 19.35 8.38
CA ILE A 238 -6.22 17.97 8.55
C ILE A 238 -5.79 17.72 10.00
N HIS A 239 -5.74 16.45 10.41
CA HIS A 239 -5.42 16.04 11.77
C HIS A 239 -6.30 16.75 12.81
N ASN A 240 -7.62 16.76 12.58
CA ASN A 240 -8.56 17.56 13.37
C ASN A 240 -8.86 16.98 14.76
N PHE A 241 -8.60 15.68 14.99
CA PHE A 241 -8.89 15.04 16.26
C PHE A 241 -7.85 15.41 17.33
N GLN A 242 -8.35 15.76 18.54
CA GLN A 242 -7.47 16.02 19.69
C GLN A 242 -6.76 14.76 20.19
N GLN A 243 -7.39 13.59 20.01
CA GLN A 243 -6.83 12.28 20.34
C GLN A 243 -7.11 11.26 19.26
N LEU A 244 -6.13 10.39 19.02
CA LEU A 244 -6.30 9.20 18.19
C LEU A 244 -6.07 7.98 19.08
N LYS A 245 -7.09 7.15 19.23
CA LYS A 245 -7.01 5.90 19.99
C LYS A 245 -7.01 4.72 19.03
N MET A 246 -5.88 4.07 18.88
CA MET A 246 -5.70 2.92 18.00
C MET A 246 -5.78 1.64 18.83
N ARG A 247 -6.83 0.84 18.64
CA ARG A 247 -7.05 -0.39 19.39
C ARG A 247 -6.43 -1.59 18.69
N PHE A 248 -5.94 -2.54 19.50
CA PHE A 248 -5.38 -3.80 19.03
C PHE A 248 -6.36 -4.94 19.23
N PHE A 249 -6.48 -5.80 18.22
CA PHE A 249 -7.24 -7.05 18.27
C PHE A 249 -6.51 -8.09 17.45
N GLU A 250 -6.42 -9.32 17.98
CA GLU A 250 -5.74 -10.43 17.29
C GLU A 250 -6.45 -10.86 16.00
N ASP A 251 -7.77 -10.70 15.97
CA ASP A 251 -8.56 -11.02 14.79
C ASP A 251 -9.59 -9.92 14.44
N GLN A 252 -9.93 -9.88 13.16
CA GLN A 252 -10.83 -8.87 12.60
C GLN A 252 -12.27 -9.05 13.08
N GLN A 253 -12.71 -10.26 13.48
CA GLN A 253 -14.06 -10.47 13.98
C GLN A 253 -14.26 -9.81 15.35
N ASN A 254 -13.27 -9.93 16.25
CA ASN A 254 -13.30 -9.25 17.54
C ASN A 254 -13.29 -7.72 17.39
N ALA A 255 -12.51 -7.20 16.42
CA ALA A 255 -12.53 -5.78 16.07
C ALA A 255 -13.90 -5.34 15.53
N PHE A 256 -14.53 -6.16 14.69
CA PHE A 256 -15.88 -5.89 14.19
C PHE A 256 -16.96 -5.93 15.29
N ASP A 257 -16.82 -6.83 16.26
CA ASP A 257 -17.73 -6.88 17.42
C ASP A 257 -17.57 -5.65 18.32
N ALA A 258 -16.36 -5.12 18.47
CA ALA A 258 -16.10 -3.84 19.14
C ALA A 258 -16.66 -2.65 18.35
N PHE A 259 -16.53 -2.64 17.01
CA PHE A 259 -17.15 -1.63 16.15
C PHE A 259 -18.66 -1.57 16.31
N LYS A 260 -19.36 -2.72 16.31
CA LYS A 260 -20.82 -2.79 16.53
C LYS A 260 -21.28 -2.20 17.87
N LYS A 261 -20.41 -2.18 18.86
CA LYS A 261 -20.68 -1.59 20.20
C LYS A 261 -20.32 -0.10 20.28
N GLY A 262 -19.83 0.51 19.20
CA GLY A 262 -19.37 1.90 19.20
C GLY A 262 -17.98 2.10 19.86
N GLU A 263 -17.23 1.02 20.09
CA GLU A 263 -15.88 1.07 20.67
C GLU A 263 -14.79 1.33 19.62
N ILE A 264 -15.14 1.29 18.34
CA ILE A 264 -14.36 1.68 17.17
C ILE A 264 -15.24 2.56 16.31
N ASP A 265 -14.70 3.64 15.76
CA ASP A 265 -15.46 4.66 15.03
C ASP A 265 -15.62 4.36 13.55
N ALA A 266 -14.59 3.84 12.92
CA ALA A 266 -14.61 3.47 11.51
C ALA A 266 -13.84 2.18 11.25
N MET A 267 -14.24 1.44 10.21
CA MET A 267 -13.63 0.16 9.87
C MET A 267 -13.75 -0.14 8.38
N ARG A 268 -12.67 -0.63 7.76
CA ARG A 268 -12.70 -1.20 6.40
C ARG A 268 -13.14 -2.66 6.45
N ILE A 269 -14.02 -3.07 5.52
CA ILE A 269 -14.54 -4.44 5.43
C ILE A 269 -14.00 -5.15 4.19
N TYR A 270 -13.20 -6.17 4.40
CA TYR A 270 -12.58 -6.92 3.30
C TYR A 270 -13.40 -8.14 2.85
N THR A 271 -14.21 -8.71 3.74
CA THR A 271 -14.97 -9.94 3.48
C THR A 271 -16.27 -9.67 2.76
N ALA A 272 -16.45 -10.22 1.56
CA ALA A 272 -17.62 -10.00 0.72
C ALA A 272 -18.96 -10.41 1.38
N SER A 273 -19.01 -11.58 2.01
CA SER A 273 -20.24 -12.04 2.69
C SER A 273 -20.60 -11.12 3.86
N GLN A 274 -19.63 -10.70 4.65
CA GLN A 274 -19.85 -9.75 5.73
C GLN A 274 -20.42 -8.42 5.20
N TRP A 275 -19.84 -7.87 4.11
CA TRP A 275 -20.34 -6.64 3.49
C TRP A 275 -21.75 -6.78 2.92
N HIS A 276 -22.02 -7.91 2.27
CA HIS A 276 -23.33 -8.17 1.66
C HIS A 276 -24.45 -8.27 2.70
N ASP A 277 -24.19 -8.95 3.81
CA ASP A 277 -25.23 -9.30 4.79
C ASP A 277 -25.44 -8.21 5.87
N LEU A 278 -24.64 -7.14 5.86
CA LEU A 278 -24.65 -6.11 6.93
C LEU A 278 -26.03 -5.51 7.20
N GLU A 279 -26.78 -5.12 6.18
CA GLU A 279 -28.08 -4.49 6.32
C GLU A 279 -29.11 -5.46 6.93
N HIS A 280 -29.02 -6.74 6.63
CA HIS A 280 -29.87 -7.76 7.22
C HIS A 280 -29.52 -8.05 8.68
N GLN A 281 -28.23 -7.99 9.00
CA GLN A 281 -27.72 -8.37 10.32
C GLN A 281 -27.71 -7.22 11.33
N LEU A 282 -27.52 -5.96 10.90
CA LEU A 282 -27.34 -4.81 11.79
C LEU A 282 -28.45 -3.77 11.64
N GLY A 283 -29.25 -3.63 12.70
CA GLY A 283 -30.27 -2.56 12.82
C GLY A 283 -29.66 -1.16 12.70
N ALA A 284 -28.47 -0.96 13.23
CA ALA A 284 -27.76 0.32 13.16
C ALA A 284 -27.41 0.75 11.71
N VAL A 285 -27.15 -0.20 10.80
CA VAL A 285 -26.95 0.09 9.37
C VAL A 285 -28.30 0.44 8.71
N ARG A 286 -29.36 -0.31 9.00
CA ARG A 286 -30.71 -0.01 8.47
C ARG A 286 -31.26 1.34 8.93
N ASN A 287 -30.92 1.76 10.14
CA ASN A 287 -31.33 3.04 10.70
C ASN A 287 -30.35 4.18 10.34
N HIS A 288 -29.34 3.92 9.52
CA HIS A 288 -28.29 4.89 9.13
C HIS A 288 -27.50 5.48 10.31
N TRP A 289 -27.52 4.83 11.49
CA TRP A 289 -26.63 5.17 12.61
C TRP A 289 -25.19 4.78 12.30
N ILE A 290 -25.01 3.71 11.54
CA ILE A 290 -23.76 3.32 10.90
C ILE A 290 -23.91 3.54 9.40
N VAL A 291 -23.04 4.33 8.83
CA VAL A 291 -22.96 4.55 7.39
C VAL A 291 -22.18 3.38 6.77
N LYS A 292 -22.76 2.80 5.72
CA LYS A 292 -22.15 1.77 4.87
C LYS A 292 -21.90 2.37 3.50
N GLN A 293 -20.63 2.50 3.12
CA GLN A 293 -20.27 3.28 1.95
C GLN A 293 -19.14 2.64 1.12
N GLU A 294 -19.32 2.65 -0.19
CA GLU A 294 -18.28 2.29 -1.16
C GLU A 294 -17.58 3.55 -1.65
N VAL A 295 -16.28 3.68 -1.37
CA VAL A 295 -15.47 4.81 -1.86
C VAL A 295 -14.67 4.36 -3.06
N HIS A 296 -15.03 4.89 -4.23
CA HIS A 296 -14.38 4.64 -5.52
C HIS A 296 -13.39 5.77 -5.81
N ASN A 297 -12.13 5.53 -5.55
CA ASN A 297 -11.03 6.45 -5.78
C ASN A 297 -9.93 5.80 -6.63
N GLN A 298 -8.75 6.41 -6.68
CA GLN A 298 -7.58 5.90 -7.40
C GLN A 298 -6.56 5.24 -6.46
N GLU A 299 -7.03 4.68 -5.33
CA GLU A 299 -6.16 3.89 -4.46
C GLU A 299 -5.58 2.71 -5.26
N PRO A 300 -4.24 2.51 -5.22
CA PRO A 300 -3.61 1.48 -6.04
C PRO A 300 -4.13 0.08 -5.71
N VAL A 301 -4.44 -0.67 -6.75
CA VAL A 301 -4.93 -2.04 -6.62
C VAL A 301 -3.76 -3.00 -6.56
N GLY A 302 -3.68 -3.78 -5.47
CA GLY A 302 -2.73 -4.86 -5.36
C GLY A 302 -3.16 -6.10 -6.15
N MET A 303 -2.29 -7.10 -6.22
CA MET A 303 -2.61 -8.38 -6.83
C MET A 303 -2.61 -9.50 -5.82
N GLN A 304 -3.40 -10.55 -6.07
CA GLN A 304 -3.33 -11.79 -5.32
C GLN A 304 -3.50 -13.00 -6.22
N GLY A 305 -2.87 -14.08 -5.82
CA GLY A 305 -2.88 -15.31 -6.59
C GLY A 305 -2.33 -16.51 -5.83
N PHE A 306 -2.45 -17.67 -6.43
CA PHE A 306 -1.75 -18.86 -6.00
C PHE A 306 -0.34 -18.83 -6.60
N ALA A 307 0.65 -18.52 -5.79
CA ALA A 307 2.07 -18.51 -6.17
C ALA A 307 2.56 -19.95 -6.37
N MET A 308 3.09 -20.25 -7.54
CA MET A 308 3.74 -21.52 -7.83
C MET A 308 5.25 -21.38 -7.67
N ASN A 309 5.87 -22.23 -6.86
CA ASN A 309 7.33 -22.22 -6.71
C ASN A 309 7.99 -22.85 -7.94
N LEU A 310 8.43 -22.01 -8.87
CA LEU A 310 9.04 -22.45 -10.14
C LEU A 310 10.41 -23.13 -9.96
N ARG A 311 10.96 -23.12 -8.75
CA ARG A 311 12.15 -23.91 -8.38
C ARG A 311 11.83 -25.42 -8.29
N ARG A 312 10.54 -25.75 -8.09
CA ARG A 312 10.05 -27.14 -8.07
C ARG A 312 9.91 -27.67 -9.52
N PRO A 313 10.47 -28.85 -9.85
CA PRO A 313 10.42 -29.41 -11.21
C PRO A 313 9.00 -29.50 -11.78
N LEU A 314 8.01 -29.77 -10.93
CA LEU A 314 6.60 -29.87 -11.31
C LEU A 314 6.06 -28.62 -12.00
N PHE A 315 6.48 -27.42 -11.56
CA PHE A 315 5.99 -26.15 -12.08
C PHE A 315 6.88 -25.50 -13.13
N GLN A 316 7.96 -26.15 -13.57
CA GLN A 316 8.83 -25.60 -14.61
C GLN A 316 8.18 -25.63 -16.00
N ASP A 317 7.35 -26.64 -16.28
CA ASP A 317 6.63 -26.73 -17.55
C ASP A 317 5.45 -25.74 -17.60
N LEU A 318 5.48 -24.80 -18.54
CA LEU A 318 4.43 -23.79 -18.73
C LEU A 318 3.06 -24.41 -18.92
N ARG A 319 2.96 -25.55 -19.62
CA ARG A 319 1.68 -26.25 -19.87
C ARG A 319 1.04 -26.71 -18.57
N VAL A 320 1.86 -27.14 -17.61
CA VAL A 320 1.38 -27.50 -16.26
C VAL A 320 0.81 -26.28 -15.56
N ARG A 321 1.51 -25.14 -15.56
CA ARG A 321 1.03 -23.91 -14.92
C ARG A 321 -0.28 -23.40 -15.55
N GLN A 322 -0.37 -23.44 -16.88
CA GLN A 322 -1.58 -23.08 -17.61
C GLN A 322 -2.74 -24.02 -17.26
N ALA A 323 -2.50 -25.34 -17.23
CA ALA A 323 -3.53 -26.31 -16.86
C ALA A 323 -4.06 -26.09 -15.45
N LEU A 324 -3.18 -25.83 -14.48
CA LEU A 324 -3.57 -25.54 -13.10
C LEU A 324 -4.41 -24.25 -13.02
N ALA A 325 -4.09 -23.23 -13.81
CA ALA A 325 -4.87 -22.00 -13.87
C ALA A 325 -6.27 -22.22 -14.50
N LEU A 326 -6.37 -23.03 -15.55
CA LEU A 326 -7.65 -23.37 -16.20
C LEU A 326 -8.56 -24.26 -15.32
N LEU A 327 -8.02 -24.90 -14.29
CA LEU A 327 -8.79 -25.71 -13.34
C LEU A 327 -9.39 -24.90 -12.19
N LEU A 328 -9.09 -23.61 -12.07
CA LEU A 328 -9.65 -22.74 -11.05
C LEU A 328 -10.87 -21.97 -11.58
N ASP A 329 -12.08 -22.33 -11.13
CA ASP A 329 -13.34 -21.66 -11.49
C ASP A 329 -13.56 -20.40 -10.67
N ARG A 330 -12.87 -19.32 -11.04
CA ARG A 330 -12.97 -18.02 -10.36
C ARG A 330 -14.36 -17.38 -10.49
N GLU A 331 -15.01 -17.56 -11.64
CA GLU A 331 -16.34 -17.02 -11.89
C GLU A 331 -17.38 -17.71 -11.00
N PHE A 332 -17.33 -19.03 -10.87
CA PHE A 332 -18.17 -19.76 -9.95
C PHE A 332 -17.97 -19.29 -8.50
N MET A 333 -16.72 -19.18 -8.07
CA MET A 333 -16.38 -18.71 -6.72
C MET A 333 -16.89 -17.29 -6.48
N ASN A 334 -16.70 -16.36 -7.43
CA ASN A 334 -17.19 -14.98 -7.32
C ASN A 334 -18.71 -14.92 -7.20
N ARG A 335 -19.42 -15.67 -8.04
CA ARG A 335 -20.87 -15.70 -8.05
C ARG A 335 -21.46 -16.33 -6.80
N THR A 336 -20.93 -17.48 -6.34
CA THR A 336 -21.55 -18.28 -5.28
C THR A 336 -21.05 -17.98 -3.88
N MET A 337 -19.82 -17.51 -3.74
CA MET A 337 -19.15 -17.32 -2.45
C MET A 337 -18.84 -15.86 -2.13
N MET A 338 -18.87 -14.97 -3.14
CA MET A 338 -18.45 -13.57 -3.03
C MET A 338 -19.50 -12.59 -3.62
N HIS A 339 -20.70 -13.06 -3.95
CA HIS A 339 -21.84 -12.24 -4.40
C HIS A 339 -21.56 -11.36 -5.62
N ASN A 340 -20.66 -11.77 -6.53
CA ASN A 340 -20.18 -11.02 -7.69
C ASN A 340 -19.56 -9.65 -7.34
N GLN A 341 -18.98 -9.52 -6.15
CA GLN A 341 -18.45 -8.23 -5.66
C GLN A 341 -16.99 -7.97 -6.06
N TYR A 342 -16.33 -8.91 -6.73
CA TYR A 342 -14.93 -8.79 -7.12
C TYR A 342 -14.80 -8.77 -8.63
N PHE A 343 -13.82 -8.04 -9.12
CA PHE A 343 -13.31 -8.27 -10.46
C PHE A 343 -12.28 -9.41 -10.46
N LEU A 344 -12.14 -10.10 -11.58
CA LEU A 344 -11.17 -11.18 -11.74
C LEU A 344 -9.91 -10.64 -12.41
N HIS A 345 -8.76 -10.83 -11.77
CA HIS A 345 -7.49 -10.35 -12.31
C HIS A 345 -7.20 -10.87 -13.72
N ARG A 346 -6.76 -9.97 -14.58
CA ARG A 346 -6.16 -10.23 -15.89
C ARG A 346 -4.70 -9.83 -15.95
N SER A 347 -4.28 -9.00 -15.01
CA SER A 347 -2.99 -8.36 -14.91
C SER A 347 -2.40 -8.54 -13.52
N TYR A 348 -1.09 -8.52 -13.42
CA TYR A 348 -0.36 -8.40 -12.16
C TYR A 348 -0.30 -6.95 -11.66
N MET A 349 -0.72 -5.99 -12.53
CA MET A 349 -0.67 -4.55 -12.30
C MET A 349 -1.92 -3.89 -12.92
N GLU A 350 -3.12 -4.21 -12.38
CA GLU A 350 -4.43 -3.83 -12.95
C GLU A 350 -4.59 -2.32 -13.17
N ASP A 351 -4.06 -1.51 -12.28
CA ASP A 351 -4.15 -0.04 -12.32
C ASP A 351 -3.22 0.64 -13.35
N LEU A 352 -2.45 -0.14 -14.13
CA LEU A 352 -1.78 0.35 -15.33
C LEU A 352 -2.72 0.45 -16.55
N TYR A 353 -3.94 -0.06 -16.43
CA TYR A 353 -4.88 -0.19 -17.53
C TYR A 353 -6.14 0.64 -17.29
N ASP A 354 -6.55 1.34 -18.31
CA ASP A 354 -7.72 2.22 -18.35
C ASP A 354 -8.36 2.18 -19.75
N ASP A 355 -9.31 3.05 -20.00
CA ASP A 355 -9.96 3.16 -21.31
C ASP A 355 -9.00 3.57 -22.44
N GLN A 356 -7.92 4.31 -22.12
CA GLN A 356 -6.88 4.72 -23.07
C GLN A 356 -5.84 3.61 -23.30
N HIS A 357 -5.62 2.80 -22.29
CA HIS A 357 -4.65 1.71 -22.28
C HIS A 357 -5.36 0.40 -21.86
N PRO A 358 -6.21 -0.19 -22.72
CA PRO A 358 -6.97 -1.38 -22.35
C PRO A 358 -6.06 -2.59 -22.14
N CYS A 359 -6.35 -3.37 -21.09
CA CYS A 359 -5.64 -4.62 -20.84
C CYS A 359 -5.91 -5.65 -21.94
N THR A 360 -4.88 -6.05 -22.66
CA THR A 360 -4.95 -7.06 -23.74
C THR A 360 -4.51 -8.46 -23.30
N ASN A 361 -4.11 -8.64 -22.05
CA ASN A 361 -3.76 -9.96 -21.52
C ASN A 361 -4.93 -10.93 -21.66
N PRO A 362 -4.67 -12.20 -21.97
CA PRO A 362 -5.72 -13.18 -22.15
C PRO A 362 -6.48 -13.42 -20.83
N LEU A 363 -7.80 -13.57 -20.92
CA LEU A 363 -8.57 -14.15 -19.82
C LEU A 363 -8.18 -15.61 -19.65
N THR A 364 -8.16 -16.06 -18.39
CA THR A 364 -7.97 -17.47 -18.06
C THR A 364 -9.32 -18.03 -17.61
N PRO A 365 -10.15 -18.56 -18.53
CA PRO A 365 -11.44 -19.12 -18.19
C PRO A 365 -11.28 -20.46 -17.47
N TYR A 366 -12.34 -20.92 -16.79
CA TYR A 366 -12.41 -22.29 -16.33
C TYR A 366 -12.62 -23.23 -17.53
N ASP A 367 -11.60 -24.04 -17.85
CA ASP A 367 -11.65 -25.00 -18.96
C ASP A 367 -10.92 -26.30 -18.57
N PRO A 368 -11.62 -27.21 -17.87
CA PRO A 368 -11.03 -28.49 -17.47
C PRO A 368 -10.58 -29.37 -18.66
N LYS A 369 -11.30 -29.29 -19.77
CA LYS A 369 -10.95 -30.08 -20.98
C LYS A 369 -9.60 -29.63 -21.53
N ARG A 370 -9.43 -28.33 -21.71
CA ARG A 370 -8.16 -27.77 -22.19
C ARG A 370 -7.03 -28.02 -21.18
N ALA A 371 -7.32 -27.97 -19.88
CA ALA A 371 -6.34 -28.31 -18.85
C ALA A 371 -5.86 -29.77 -18.99
N GLU A 372 -6.77 -30.72 -19.19
CA GLU A 372 -6.41 -32.13 -19.37
C GLU A 372 -5.56 -32.34 -20.65
N GLU A 373 -5.90 -31.68 -21.74
CA GLU A 373 -5.09 -31.72 -22.98
C GLU A 373 -3.65 -31.21 -22.75
N LEU A 374 -3.48 -30.12 -22.02
CA LEU A 374 -2.17 -29.54 -21.68
C LEU A 374 -1.35 -30.48 -20.78
N LEU A 375 -1.99 -31.12 -19.81
CA LEU A 375 -1.35 -32.11 -18.94
C LEU A 375 -0.90 -33.34 -19.72
N ASP A 376 -1.73 -33.85 -20.63
CA ASP A 376 -1.37 -34.98 -21.50
C ASP A 376 -0.18 -34.60 -22.40
N GLN A 377 -0.18 -33.40 -23.00
CA GLN A 377 0.94 -32.89 -23.80
C GLN A 377 2.22 -32.69 -22.98
N ALA A 378 2.10 -32.41 -21.70
CA ALA A 378 3.22 -32.30 -20.77
C ALA A 378 3.75 -33.67 -20.28
N GLY A 379 3.08 -34.76 -20.70
CA GLY A 379 3.44 -36.13 -20.35
C GLY A 379 2.86 -36.63 -19.02
N TRP A 380 1.95 -35.85 -18.39
CA TRP A 380 1.23 -36.23 -17.18
C TRP A 380 -0.02 -37.04 -17.57
N LEU A 381 0.13 -38.35 -17.75
CA LEU A 381 -0.95 -39.22 -18.25
C LEU A 381 -1.78 -39.81 -17.09
N ARG A 382 -3.07 -40.03 -17.33
CA ARG A 382 -3.91 -40.73 -16.35
C ARG A 382 -3.53 -42.19 -16.26
N ASN A 383 -3.27 -42.63 -15.05
CA ASN A 383 -3.14 -44.06 -14.75
C ASN A 383 -4.56 -44.68 -14.76
N PRO A 384 -4.81 -45.70 -15.64
CA PRO A 384 -6.15 -46.28 -15.82
C PRO A 384 -6.64 -47.03 -14.56
N THR A 385 -5.72 -47.46 -13.69
CA THR A 385 -6.05 -48.21 -12.48
C THR A 385 -6.40 -47.30 -11.32
N THR A 386 -5.62 -46.22 -11.13
CA THR A 386 -5.79 -45.32 -9.97
C THR A 386 -6.61 -44.08 -10.29
N GLY A 387 -6.74 -43.71 -11.55
CA GLY A 387 -7.36 -42.46 -12.02
C GLY A 387 -6.50 -41.21 -11.82
N TRP A 388 -5.38 -41.32 -11.12
CA TRP A 388 -4.45 -40.20 -10.88
C TRP A 388 -3.51 -40.01 -12.06
N ARG A 389 -3.03 -38.78 -12.26
CA ARG A 389 -2.01 -38.47 -13.25
C ARG A 389 -0.63 -38.85 -12.75
N GLU A 390 0.19 -39.37 -13.63
CA GLU A 390 1.60 -39.71 -13.34
C GLU A 390 2.47 -39.45 -14.57
N LYS A 391 3.74 -39.20 -14.34
CA LYS A 391 4.78 -39.08 -15.35
C LYS A 391 6.00 -39.86 -14.88
N ASP A 392 6.47 -40.81 -15.74
CA ASP A 392 7.60 -41.67 -15.44
C ASP A 392 7.48 -42.39 -14.06
N GLY A 393 6.25 -42.82 -13.72
CA GLY A 393 5.96 -43.49 -12.45
C GLY A 393 5.82 -42.56 -11.24
N THR A 394 6.00 -41.26 -11.41
CA THR A 394 5.85 -40.26 -10.36
C THR A 394 4.44 -39.67 -10.36
N PRO A 395 3.66 -39.76 -9.28
CA PRO A 395 2.32 -39.17 -9.21
C PRO A 395 2.36 -37.64 -9.34
N PHE A 396 1.34 -37.05 -9.97
CA PHE A 396 1.15 -35.61 -9.94
C PHE A 396 0.58 -35.21 -8.56
N ALA A 397 1.46 -34.90 -7.65
CA ALA A 397 1.10 -34.52 -6.28
C ALA A 397 1.90 -33.30 -5.83
N PHE A 398 1.25 -32.39 -5.12
CA PHE A 398 1.89 -31.22 -4.50
C PHE A 398 1.17 -30.81 -3.22
N THR A 399 1.87 -30.01 -2.42
CA THR A 399 1.35 -29.47 -1.15
C THR A 399 1.04 -27.99 -1.31
N PHE A 400 -0.18 -27.60 -0.95
CA PHE A 400 -0.57 -26.21 -0.80
C PHE A 400 -0.28 -25.73 0.62
N LEU A 401 0.66 -24.79 0.79
CA LEU A 401 0.99 -24.19 2.07
C LEU A 401 -0.07 -23.13 2.42
N SER A 402 -0.78 -23.30 3.53
CA SER A 402 -1.88 -22.43 3.96
C SER A 402 -1.71 -21.97 5.40
N ARG A 403 -2.31 -20.84 5.72
CA ARG A 403 -2.49 -20.36 7.09
C ARG A 403 -3.86 -20.76 7.69
N GLY A 404 -4.68 -21.45 6.89
CA GLY A 404 -6.06 -21.79 7.26
C GLY A 404 -7.03 -20.61 7.23
N GLY A 405 -8.23 -20.82 7.79
CA GLY A 405 -9.22 -19.77 7.97
C GLY A 405 -10.08 -19.51 6.73
N SER A 406 -10.26 -18.24 6.35
CA SER A 406 -11.19 -17.84 5.28
C SER A 406 -10.85 -18.38 3.89
N SER A 407 -9.61 -18.82 3.67
CA SER A 407 -9.14 -19.42 2.41
C SER A 407 -9.63 -20.85 2.19
N ASP A 408 -9.95 -21.59 3.28
CA ASP A 408 -10.19 -23.04 3.23
C ASP A 408 -11.34 -23.44 2.30
N LYS A 409 -12.41 -22.66 2.28
CA LYS A 409 -13.55 -22.88 1.39
C LYS A 409 -13.20 -22.79 -0.10
N PHE A 410 -12.30 -21.88 -0.48
CA PHE A 410 -11.82 -21.72 -1.86
C PHE A 410 -10.86 -22.84 -2.24
N LEU A 411 -9.98 -23.23 -1.33
CA LEU A 411 -9.05 -24.34 -1.53
C LEU A 411 -9.80 -25.68 -1.64
N ALA A 412 -10.90 -25.87 -0.93
CA ALA A 412 -11.74 -27.06 -1.05
C ALA A 412 -12.37 -27.16 -2.45
N VAL A 413 -12.92 -26.06 -2.98
CA VAL A 413 -13.47 -26.03 -4.36
C VAL A 413 -12.38 -26.32 -5.40
N TYR A 414 -11.21 -25.69 -5.26
CA TYR A 414 -10.10 -25.91 -6.16
C TYR A 414 -9.57 -27.36 -6.08
N GLY A 415 -9.45 -27.90 -4.86
CA GLY A 415 -9.01 -29.28 -4.63
C GLY A 415 -9.93 -30.32 -5.30
N GLU A 416 -11.24 -30.11 -5.30
CA GLU A 416 -12.17 -30.98 -6.00
C GLU A 416 -12.01 -30.90 -7.53
N ALA A 417 -11.74 -29.72 -8.09
CA ALA A 417 -11.45 -29.58 -9.52
C ALA A 417 -10.14 -30.30 -9.90
N LEU A 418 -9.08 -30.13 -9.10
CA LEU A 418 -7.80 -30.83 -9.28
C LEU A 418 -7.98 -32.36 -9.19
N LYS A 419 -8.71 -32.84 -8.21
CA LYS A 419 -9.01 -34.27 -8.03
C LYS A 419 -9.73 -34.85 -9.24
N LYS A 420 -10.73 -34.15 -9.78
CA LYS A 420 -11.43 -34.56 -11.02
C LYS A 420 -10.47 -34.61 -12.20
N ALA A 421 -9.49 -33.72 -12.27
CA ALA A 421 -8.44 -33.73 -13.28
C ALA A 421 -7.34 -34.79 -13.03
N GLY A 422 -7.40 -35.55 -11.93
CA GLY A 422 -6.43 -36.60 -11.58
C GLY A 422 -5.17 -36.07 -10.89
N ILE A 423 -5.25 -34.90 -10.25
CA ILE A 423 -4.14 -34.25 -9.53
C ILE A 423 -4.38 -34.37 -8.03
N GLN A 424 -3.31 -34.70 -7.28
CA GLN A 424 -3.35 -34.81 -5.82
C GLN A 424 -2.83 -33.52 -5.20
N MET A 425 -3.69 -32.76 -4.52
CA MET A 425 -3.32 -31.61 -3.72
C MET A 425 -3.54 -31.93 -2.25
N SER A 426 -2.50 -31.82 -1.42
CA SER A 426 -2.60 -31.82 0.04
C SER A 426 -2.50 -30.38 0.55
N ILE A 427 -3.13 -30.07 1.71
CA ILE A 427 -3.06 -28.77 2.33
C ILE A 427 -2.26 -28.91 3.63
N ALA A 428 -1.16 -28.15 3.73
CA ALA A 428 -0.38 -28.02 4.95
C ALA A 428 -0.74 -26.70 5.63
N VAL A 429 -1.49 -26.79 6.73
CA VAL A 429 -1.85 -25.61 7.53
C VAL A 429 -0.77 -25.35 8.57
N LYS A 430 -0.23 -24.13 8.59
CA LYS A 430 0.79 -23.67 9.55
C LYS A 430 0.39 -22.35 10.20
N ASP A 431 0.87 -22.15 11.43
CA ASP A 431 0.81 -20.83 12.08
C ASP A 431 1.68 -19.81 11.33
N TRP A 432 1.54 -18.52 11.71
CA TRP A 432 2.25 -17.42 11.03
C TRP A 432 3.77 -17.60 11.04
N SER A 433 4.36 -17.96 12.18
CA SER A 433 5.82 -18.05 12.32
C SER A 433 6.40 -19.19 11.50
N ALA A 434 5.75 -20.35 11.53
CA ALA A 434 6.14 -21.52 10.74
C ALA A 434 5.91 -21.28 9.24
N TRP A 435 4.79 -20.63 8.87
CA TRP A 435 4.51 -20.25 7.48
C TRP A 435 5.54 -19.27 6.94
N ALA A 436 5.85 -18.19 7.69
CA ALA A 436 6.84 -17.19 7.29
C ALA A 436 8.23 -17.79 7.08
N LYS A 437 8.65 -18.70 7.97
CA LYS A 437 9.91 -19.42 7.83
C LYS A 437 9.98 -20.25 6.55
N ASP A 438 8.91 -20.97 6.21
CA ASP A 438 8.86 -21.75 4.97
C ASP A 438 8.90 -20.84 3.74
N MET A 439 8.22 -19.69 3.82
CA MET A 439 8.24 -18.69 2.74
C MET A 439 9.64 -18.12 2.53
N ASP A 440 10.34 -17.73 3.59
CA ASP A 440 11.70 -17.19 3.54
C ASP A 440 12.71 -18.22 2.98
N GLN A 441 12.48 -19.51 3.23
CA GLN A 441 13.31 -20.60 2.75
C GLN A 441 12.85 -21.17 1.40
N TYR A 442 11.74 -20.66 0.84
CA TYR A 442 11.07 -21.19 -0.36
C TYR A 442 10.70 -22.68 -0.23
N ASP A 443 10.40 -23.13 0.99
CA ASP A 443 10.00 -24.52 1.25
C ASP A 443 8.48 -24.69 1.15
N PHE A 444 7.98 -24.50 -0.03
CA PHE A 444 6.58 -24.71 -0.42
C PHE A 444 6.49 -25.10 -1.89
N ASP A 445 5.39 -25.73 -2.28
CA ASP A 445 5.09 -26.00 -3.68
C ASP A 445 4.17 -24.89 -4.23
N MET A 446 3.03 -24.66 -3.59
CA MET A 446 2.07 -23.59 -3.92
C MET A 446 1.56 -22.93 -2.66
N THR A 447 1.28 -21.63 -2.71
CA THR A 447 0.70 -20.88 -1.59
C THR A 447 -0.17 -19.74 -2.08
N TRP A 448 -1.10 -19.24 -1.25
CA TRP A 448 -1.81 -18.00 -1.50
C TRP A 448 -0.96 -16.82 -1.07
N ALA A 449 -0.64 -15.94 -2.01
CA ALA A 449 0.07 -14.69 -1.73
C ALA A 449 -0.73 -13.49 -2.25
N ALA A 450 -0.63 -12.38 -1.51
CA ALA A 450 -1.22 -11.10 -1.85
C ALA A 450 -0.18 -9.99 -1.68
N TRP A 451 -0.13 -9.09 -2.65
CA TRP A 451 0.79 -7.96 -2.68
C TRP A 451 -0.01 -6.66 -2.76
N GLY A 452 0.38 -5.67 -1.96
CA GLY A 452 -0.22 -4.35 -1.98
C GLY A 452 0.00 -3.62 -3.32
N GLY A 453 -0.88 -2.71 -3.65
CA GLY A 453 -0.69 -1.79 -4.76
C GLY A 453 0.32 -0.70 -4.43
N SER A 454 1.00 -0.18 -5.43
CA SER A 454 1.86 1.00 -5.33
C SER A 454 1.49 2.01 -6.39
N LEU A 455 1.51 3.31 -6.05
CA LEU A 455 1.26 4.40 -7.00
C LEU A 455 2.29 4.40 -8.15
N PHE A 456 3.55 4.15 -7.82
CA PHE A 456 4.63 4.05 -8.79
C PHE A 456 5.14 2.62 -8.78
N LYS A 457 5.06 1.96 -9.94
CA LYS A 457 5.44 0.55 -10.05
C LYS A 457 6.96 0.41 -10.08
N ASP A 458 7.47 -0.53 -9.28
CA ASP A 458 8.83 -1.05 -9.35
C ASP A 458 8.76 -2.58 -9.38
N PRO A 459 8.99 -3.19 -10.55
CA PRO A 459 8.90 -4.63 -10.69
C PRO A 459 10.12 -5.38 -10.14
N GLU A 460 11.20 -4.70 -9.72
CA GLU A 460 12.46 -5.35 -9.36
C GLU A 460 12.31 -6.40 -8.27
N GLN A 461 11.68 -6.03 -7.16
CA GLN A 461 11.61 -6.91 -5.98
C GLN A 461 10.79 -8.18 -6.22
N LEU A 462 9.73 -8.10 -7.03
CA LEU A 462 8.83 -9.22 -7.28
C LEU A 462 9.25 -10.09 -8.47
N TRP A 463 9.97 -9.51 -9.46
CA TRP A 463 10.09 -10.15 -10.77
C TRP A 463 11.51 -10.25 -11.30
N SER A 464 12.53 -9.62 -10.69
CA SER A 464 13.89 -9.78 -11.19
C SER A 464 14.45 -11.17 -10.88
N SER A 465 15.22 -11.71 -11.81
CA SER A 465 15.90 -12.99 -11.64
C SER A 465 16.90 -12.96 -10.48
N LYS A 466 17.51 -11.79 -10.23
CA LYS A 466 18.42 -11.56 -9.10
C LYS A 466 17.73 -11.77 -7.76
N GLU A 467 16.55 -11.19 -7.59
CA GLU A 467 15.73 -11.37 -6.38
C GLU A 467 15.23 -12.81 -6.26
N GLY A 468 14.83 -13.43 -7.36
CA GLY A 468 14.45 -14.84 -7.38
C GLY A 468 15.52 -15.81 -6.88
N ALA A 469 16.79 -15.41 -6.91
CA ALA A 469 17.92 -16.20 -6.41
C ALA A 469 18.26 -15.91 -4.93
N GLN A 470 17.67 -14.87 -4.29
CA GLN A 470 17.98 -14.48 -2.91
C GLN A 470 16.97 -15.09 -1.93
N PRO A 471 17.40 -15.80 -0.88
CA PRO A 471 16.50 -16.25 0.19
C PRO A 471 15.80 -15.06 0.86
N GLY A 472 14.52 -15.22 1.20
CA GLY A 472 13.73 -14.18 1.88
C GLY A 472 13.33 -13.00 1.00
N SER A 473 13.55 -13.06 -0.33
CA SER A 473 13.11 -12.01 -1.25
C SER A 473 11.61 -12.09 -1.56
N SER A 474 11.06 -10.99 -2.08
CA SER A 474 9.66 -10.93 -2.51
C SER A 474 9.38 -11.71 -3.80
N ASN A 475 10.39 -12.10 -4.59
CA ASN A 475 10.22 -13.02 -5.71
C ASN A 475 10.07 -14.47 -5.23
N ILE A 476 9.01 -14.73 -4.50
CA ILE A 476 8.74 -16.04 -3.87
C ILE A 476 8.57 -17.17 -4.88
N THR A 477 8.16 -16.84 -6.10
CA THR A 477 7.98 -17.84 -7.17
C THR A 477 9.29 -18.33 -7.77
N GLY A 478 10.39 -17.59 -7.63
CA GLY A 478 11.64 -17.85 -8.34
C GLY A 478 11.53 -17.61 -9.84
N PHE A 479 10.61 -16.72 -10.24
CA PHE A 479 10.48 -16.31 -11.63
C PHE A 479 11.78 -15.70 -12.14
N ALA A 480 12.18 -16.04 -13.36
CA ALA A 480 13.36 -15.51 -14.02
C ALA A 480 13.09 -15.35 -15.51
N ASN A 481 13.41 -14.19 -16.05
CA ASN A 481 13.23 -13.90 -17.47
C ASN A 481 14.15 -12.76 -17.90
N GLU A 482 15.05 -13.01 -18.86
CA GLU A 482 16.04 -12.03 -19.34
C GLU A 482 15.41 -10.74 -19.89
N ARG A 483 14.25 -10.83 -20.56
CA ARG A 483 13.57 -9.64 -21.09
C ARG A 483 12.98 -8.79 -19.96
N VAL A 484 12.43 -9.41 -18.93
CA VAL A 484 11.94 -8.72 -17.72
C VAL A 484 13.10 -8.05 -17.01
N ASP A 485 14.23 -8.73 -16.81
CA ASP A 485 15.42 -8.15 -16.19
C ASP A 485 15.91 -6.92 -16.97
N ALA A 486 15.93 -6.99 -18.31
CA ALA A 486 16.34 -5.87 -19.17
C ALA A 486 15.37 -4.67 -19.05
N LEU A 487 14.05 -4.91 -18.95
CA LEU A 487 13.07 -3.84 -18.75
C LEU A 487 13.21 -3.19 -17.37
N ILE A 488 13.44 -3.97 -16.32
CA ILE A 488 13.71 -3.48 -14.97
C ILE A 488 14.95 -2.57 -14.95
N GLU A 489 16.06 -3.01 -15.55
CA GLU A 489 17.28 -2.18 -15.61
C GLU A 489 17.06 -0.90 -16.41
N GLN A 490 16.32 -0.96 -17.51
CA GLN A 490 15.98 0.24 -18.29
C GLN A 490 15.10 1.21 -17.49
N GLN A 491 14.13 0.70 -16.73
CA GLN A 491 13.21 1.49 -15.92
C GLN A 491 13.93 2.30 -14.84
N LYS A 492 14.99 1.77 -14.21
CA LYS A 492 15.75 2.45 -13.17
C LYS A 492 16.23 3.84 -13.58
N GLY A 493 16.67 3.99 -14.83
CA GLY A 493 17.12 5.27 -15.38
C GLY A 493 16.02 6.12 -16.01
N CYS A 494 14.78 5.67 -16.04
CA CYS A 494 13.67 6.36 -16.67
C CYS A 494 12.89 7.19 -15.64
N PHE A 495 12.85 8.51 -15.81
CA PHE A 495 12.17 9.43 -14.89
C PHE A 495 10.75 9.79 -15.34
N SER A 496 10.37 9.47 -16.56
CA SER A 496 9.00 9.58 -17.06
C SER A 496 8.13 8.47 -16.49
N VAL A 497 7.09 8.82 -15.73
CA VAL A 497 6.10 7.86 -15.20
C VAL A 497 5.40 7.15 -16.34
N GLN A 498 5.05 7.87 -17.40
CA GLN A 498 4.37 7.29 -18.56
C GLN A 498 5.24 6.24 -19.27
N GLU A 499 6.52 6.52 -19.47
CA GLU A 499 7.45 5.57 -20.09
C GLU A 499 7.70 4.36 -19.17
N ARG A 500 7.79 4.57 -17.84
CA ARG A 500 7.90 3.46 -16.89
C ARG A 500 6.67 2.57 -16.94
N ASN A 501 5.47 3.15 -16.91
CA ASN A 501 4.22 2.40 -17.00
C ASN A 501 4.13 1.59 -18.30
N GLU A 502 4.71 2.09 -19.41
CA GLU A 502 4.76 1.33 -20.65
C GLU A 502 5.72 0.12 -20.55
N MET A 503 6.85 0.28 -19.88
CA MET A 503 7.75 -0.85 -19.58
C MET A 503 7.08 -1.86 -18.64
N ASP A 504 6.34 -1.38 -17.63
CA ASP A 504 5.59 -2.23 -16.71
C ASP A 504 4.48 -3.01 -17.41
N ARG A 505 3.77 -2.41 -18.37
CA ARG A 505 2.80 -3.14 -19.22
C ARG A 505 3.47 -4.25 -20.03
N GLN A 506 4.72 -4.03 -20.52
CA GLN A 506 5.47 -5.10 -21.21
C GLN A 506 5.87 -6.21 -20.24
N VAL A 507 6.30 -5.87 -19.01
CA VAL A 507 6.58 -6.86 -17.96
C VAL A 507 5.32 -7.66 -17.65
N ASP A 508 4.19 -6.99 -17.42
CA ASP A 508 2.91 -7.62 -17.12
C ASP A 508 2.45 -8.59 -18.22
N ALA A 509 2.59 -8.19 -19.49
CA ALA A 509 2.25 -9.07 -20.63
C ALA A 509 3.11 -10.34 -20.67
N ILE A 510 4.38 -10.26 -20.29
CA ILE A 510 5.26 -11.44 -20.17
C ILE A 510 4.79 -12.32 -19.00
N LEU A 511 4.53 -11.74 -17.84
CA LEU A 511 4.05 -12.46 -16.67
C LEU A 511 2.73 -13.18 -16.95
N ALA A 512 1.79 -12.53 -17.62
CA ALA A 512 0.49 -13.11 -17.99
C ALA A 512 0.64 -14.34 -18.91
N GLN A 513 1.69 -14.38 -19.73
CA GLN A 513 1.99 -15.53 -20.59
C GLN A 513 2.76 -16.64 -19.86
N GLN A 514 3.50 -16.31 -18.80
CA GLN A 514 4.37 -17.26 -18.09
C GLN A 514 3.71 -17.91 -16.86
N PHE A 515 2.60 -17.36 -16.36
CA PHE A 515 1.83 -17.90 -15.24
C PHE A 515 2.66 -18.22 -13.99
N PRO A 516 3.43 -17.28 -13.43
CA PRO A 516 4.09 -17.52 -12.13
C PRO A 516 3.08 -17.63 -10.98
N TYR A 517 1.90 -17.01 -11.14
CA TYR A 517 0.74 -17.13 -10.26
C TYR A 517 -0.50 -17.56 -11.04
N ILE A 518 -1.39 -18.25 -10.37
CA ILE A 518 -2.78 -18.33 -10.79
C ILE A 518 -3.47 -17.10 -10.20
N LEU A 519 -3.70 -16.09 -11.01
CA LEU A 519 -4.32 -14.83 -10.57
C LEU A 519 -5.74 -15.05 -10.06
N LEU A 520 -6.11 -14.38 -8.97
CA LEU A 520 -7.40 -14.52 -8.33
C LEU A 520 -8.33 -13.34 -8.66
N TRP A 521 -8.69 -12.53 -7.70
CA TRP A 521 -9.66 -11.44 -7.77
C TRP A 521 -9.30 -10.31 -6.82
N ASN A 522 -9.88 -9.14 -7.01
CA ASN A 522 -9.76 -8.02 -6.09
C ASN A 522 -10.99 -7.11 -6.19
N ILE A 523 -11.01 -6.03 -5.39
CA ILE A 523 -11.92 -4.90 -5.52
C ILE A 523 -11.08 -3.64 -5.81
N ASN A 524 -11.67 -2.68 -6.52
CA ASN A 524 -11.07 -1.40 -6.85
C ASN A 524 -11.80 -0.22 -6.16
N TYR A 525 -12.35 -0.49 -4.99
CA TYR A 525 -13.02 0.48 -4.12
C TYR A 525 -12.83 0.09 -2.65
N THR A 526 -12.96 1.05 -1.76
CA THR A 526 -12.90 0.81 -0.32
C THR A 526 -14.30 0.61 0.24
N ARG A 527 -14.52 -0.50 0.97
CA ARG A 527 -15.72 -0.76 1.76
C ARG A 527 -15.55 -0.20 3.15
N LEU A 528 -16.26 0.87 3.45
CA LEU A 528 -16.10 1.62 4.69
C LEU A 528 -17.40 1.57 5.52
N LEU A 529 -17.24 1.27 6.80
CA LEU A 529 -18.28 1.44 7.82
C LEU A 529 -17.82 2.47 8.82
N TYR A 530 -18.72 3.37 9.23
CA TYR A 530 -18.43 4.33 10.29
C TYR A 530 -19.70 4.78 11.00
N TRP A 531 -19.57 5.15 12.26
CA TRP A 531 -20.65 5.75 13.04
C TRP A 531 -20.95 7.16 12.50
N ASN A 532 -22.22 7.49 12.30
CA ASN A 532 -22.69 8.70 11.64
C ASN A 532 -22.61 9.94 12.54
N LYS A 533 -21.42 10.25 13.03
CA LYS A 533 -21.13 11.39 13.93
C LYS A 533 -19.97 12.24 13.44
N PHE A 534 -19.48 12.01 12.21
CA PHE A 534 -18.32 12.69 11.68
C PHE A 534 -18.69 13.61 10.53
N GLY A 535 -18.06 14.78 10.52
CA GLY A 535 -17.93 15.57 9.32
C GLY A 535 -16.80 15.00 8.47
N THR A 536 -16.99 15.00 7.16
CA THR A 536 -16.05 14.40 6.20
C THR A 536 -15.86 15.32 5.00
N PRO A 537 -14.69 15.27 4.32
CA PRO A 537 -14.58 15.88 3.01
C PRO A 537 -15.64 15.30 2.04
N PRO A 538 -16.05 16.04 1.00
CA PRO A 538 -17.08 15.58 0.06
C PRO A 538 -16.78 14.23 -0.61
N ARG A 539 -15.53 13.84 -0.64
CA ARG A 539 -15.03 12.59 -1.27
C ARG A 539 -14.63 11.51 -0.26
N ILE A 540 -14.91 11.73 1.02
CA ILE A 540 -14.76 10.81 2.15
C ILE A 540 -13.29 10.48 2.48
N LEU A 541 -12.53 9.94 1.51
CA LEU A 541 -11.10 9.62 1.60
C LEU A 541 -10.30 10.40 0.56
N GLY A 542 -8.96 10.35 0.63
CA GLY A 542 -8.09 10.94 -0.38
C GLY A 542 -8.21 10.27 -1.76
N ARG A 543 -7.73 10.97 -2.79
CA ARG A 543 -7.78 10.49 -4.18
C ARG A 543 -7.08 9.13 -4.35
N PHE A 544 -5.93 8.96 -3.73
CA PHE A 544 -5.12 7.76 -3.81
C PHE A 544 -5.17 6.92 -2.52
N GLY A 545 -6.27 6.99 -1.78
CA GLY A 545 -6.45 6.33 -0.50
C GLY A 545 -6.36 7.29 0.67
N GLY A 546 -5.96 6.78 1.82
CA GLY A 546 -5.81 7.54 3.06
C GLY A 546 -6.72 7.04 4.17
N ASN A 547 -6.47 7.57 5.35
CA ASN A 547 -7.18 7.19 6.56
C ASN A 547 -8.15 8.29 7.00
N PRO A 548 -9.32 7.91 7.54
CA PRO A 548 -10.30 8.87 8.06
C PRO A 548 -9.70 9.89 9.04
N GLU A 549 -8.82 9.46 9.95
CA GLU A 549 -8.21 10.30 10.98
C GLU A 549 -7.38 11.47 10.43
N THR A 550 -6.99 11.45 9.15
CA THR A 550 -6.26 12.54 8.53
C THR A 550 -7.17 13.71 8.16
N TYR A 551 -8.35 13.44 7.61
CA TYR A 551 -9.20 14.47 7.00
C TYR A 551 -10.53 14.71 7.71
N TRP A 552 -11.03 13.74 8.51
CA TRP A 552 -12.32 13.85 9.17
C TRP A 552 -12.23 14.66 10.46
N TRP A 553 -13.41 15.07 10.95
CA TRP A 553 -13.54 15.74 12.26
C TRP A 553 -14.76 15.22 13.00
N LEU A 554 -14.79 15.40 14.30
CA LEU A 554 -15.98 15.14 15.10
C LEU A 554 -16.95 16.29 14.86
N ASP A 555 -18.12 15.98 14.31
CA ASP A 555 -19.21 16.94 14.14
C ASP A 555 -20.17 16.78 15.33
N LEU A 556 -20.21 17.83 16.19
CA LEU A 556 -20.99 17.76 17.42
C LEU A 556 -22.49 17.73 17.19
N ASP A 557 -22.98 18.39 16.15
CA ASP A 557 -24.39 18.40 15.80
C ASP A 557 -24.82 17.00 15.29
N ARG A 558 -24.03 16.39 14.44
CA ARG A 558 -24.24 15.00 13.99
C ARG A 558 -24.14 14.00 15.15
N GLN A 559 -23.24 14.22 16.09
CA GLN A 559 -23.10 13.38 17.27
C GLN A 559 -24.35 13.43 18.15
N GLU A 560 -24.91 14.62 18.38
CA GLU A 560 -26.16 14.82 19.13
C GLU A 560 -27.35 14.18 18.39
N GLU A 561 -27.47 14.43 17.07
CA GLU A 561 -28.49 13.82 16.22
C GLU A 561 -28.44 12.29 16.28
N LEU A 562 -27.26 11.70 16.20
CA LEU A 562 -27.07 10.25 16.31
C LEU A 562 -27.53 9.73 17.67
N GLN A 563 -27.17 10.40 18.76
CA GLN A 563 -27.57 10.00 20.11
C GLN A 563 -29.09 10.06 20.27
N ASP A 564 -29.72 11.14 19.84
CA ASP A 564 -31.18 11.31 19.91
C ASP A 564 -31.91 10.26 19.05
N ALA A 565 -31.39 9.96 17.86
CA ALA A 565 -31.93 8.92 16.98
C ALA A 565 -31.80 7.52 17.59
N MET A 566 -30.70 7.23 18.27
CA MET A 566 -30.50 5.96 18.97
C MET A 566 -31.45 5.81 20.17
N ASP A 567 -31.62 6.87 20.96
CA ASP A 567 -32.48 6.89 22.14
C ASP A 567 -33.97 6.78 21.75
N SER A 568 -34.37 7.45 20.69
CA SER A 568 -35.76 7.38 20.16
C SER A 568 -36.01 6.21 19.20
N GLN A 569 -34.99 5.42 18.85
CA GLN A 569 -35.03 4.33 17.89
C GLN A 569 -35.52 4.78 16.49
N THR A 570 -35.17 5.99 16.07
CA THR A 570 -35.55 6.55 14.77
C THR A 570 -34.39 6.48 13.79
N PRO A 571 -34.63 6.29 12.47
CA PRO A 571 -33.59 6.32 11.48
C PRO A 571 -33.09 7.75 11.22
N LEU A 572 -31.82 7.89 10.93
CA LEU A 572 -31.21 9.10 10.38
C LEU A 572 -31.43 9.20 8.86
N ALA A 573 -31.08 10.33 8.29
CA ALA A 573 -31.02 10.49 6.84
C ALA A 573 -29.95 9.56 6.24
N ALA A 574 -30.26 8.99 5.07
CA ALA A 574 -29.32 8.12 4.38
C ALA A 574 -28.19 8.94 3.72
N GLU A 575 -26.96 8.51 3.94
CA GLU A 575 -25.81 8.98 3.16
C GLU A 575 -25.73 8.21 1.83
N PRO A 576 -25.04 8.78 0.80
CA PRO A 576 -24.85 8.08 -0.47
C PRO A 576 -24.11 6.75 -0.26
N GLU A 577 -24.64 5.65 -0.81
CA GLU A 577 -23.98 4.33 -0.72
C GLU A 577 -22.65 4.28 -1.46
N ARG A 578 -22.49 5.13 -2.50
CA ARG A 578 -21.29 5.17 -3.34
C ARG A 578 -20.80 6.59 -3.53
N VAL A 579 -19.51 6.76 -3.31
CA VAL A 579 -18.81 8.03 -3.55
C VAL A 579 -17.74 7.81 -4.61
N PHE A 580 -17.71 8.68 -5.61
CA PHE A 580 -16.79 8.59 -6.74
C PHE A 580 -15.87 9.82 -6.79
N TRP A 581 -14.60 9.57 -6.93
CA TRP A 581 -13.63 10.57 -7.36
C TRP A 581 -13.83 10.82 -8.87
N LYS A 582 -14.15 12.06 -9.20
CA LYS A 582 -14.33 12.49 -10.60
C LYS A 582 -13.02 12.99 -11.19
#